data_7410c07018696fef0894c45b4b68d1ab
#
_entry.id   7410c07018696fef0894c45b4b68d1ab
#
_cell.length_a   1.000
_cell.length_b   1.000
_cell.length_c   1.000
_cell.angle_alpha   90.00
_cell.angle_beta   90.00
_cell.angle_gamma   90.00
#
_symmetry.space_group_name_H-M   'P 1'
#
loop_
_entity.id
_entity.type
_entity.pdbx_description
1 polymer ?
#
loop_
_entity_poly.entity_id
_entity_poly.type
_entity_poly.pdbx_seq_one_letter_code
_entity_poly.pdbx_strand_id
1 'polypeptide(L)'
;MFKSHQFNRLNIQAFSNEGVPIVETTPLQIMERLAQEAHALTPDLTVNWKAMAELRPGLQAEEDIWLHLTADTSVPLTCQRCMGTVDTPLVVDQWYRFVASEAIAMAEDDESEEDLLVMEPHFDLLAVLEDELLMALPLVPKHDKCPVAPVMQVGEEALTPKNTGNDENRENPQLLEKPNPFAVLAQLKDKTD
;
A
#
# COMPACT_ATOMS: atom_id res chain seq x y z
N MET A 1 1.53 28.00 2.29
CA MET A 1 2.07 27.76 0.93
C MET A 1 3.13 26.69 1.11
N PHE A 2 2.83 25.45 0.76
CA PHE A 2 3.64 24.29 1.09
C PHE A 2 4.97 24.30 0.34
N LYS A 3 6.09 24.04 1.05
CA LYS A 3 7.45 23.97 0.49
C LYS A 3 7.73 22.65 -0.24
N SER A 4 6.69 21.98 -0.78
CA SER A 4 6.81 20.65 -1.41
C SER A 4 7.88 20.57 -2.50
N HIS A 5 8.07 21.64 -3.27
CA HIS A 5 9.10 21.69 -4.31
C HIS A 5 10.55 21.57 -3.78
N GLN A 6 10.77 21.78 -2.48
CA GLN A 6 12.11 21.69 -1.90
C GLN A 6 12.50 20.24 -1.61
N PHE A 7 11.54 19.38 -1.30
CA PHE A 7 11.80 17.98 -0.95
C PHE A 7 11.88 17.05 -2.18
N ASN A 8 11.31 17.47 -3.32
CA ASN A 8 11.43 16.77 -4.60
C ASN A 8 12.78 17.00 -5.31
N ARG A 9 13.63 17.83 -4.76
CA ARG A 9 14.95 18.18 -5.33
C ARG A 9 15.96 18.44 -4.23
N LEU A 10 16.06 17.54 -3.30
CA LEU A 10 16.95 17.63 -2.15
C LEU A 10 18.40 17.35 -2.58
N ASN A 11 19.32 18.22 -2.17
CA ASN A 11 20.75 17.91 -2.24
C ASN A 11 21.11 17.09 -0.99
N ILE A 12 21.21 15.78 -1.15
CA ILE A 12 21.42 14.86 -0.03
C ILE A 12 22.78 15.06 0.63
N GLN A 13 23.83 15.42 -0.14
CA GLN A 13 25.16 15.73 0.40
C GLN A 13 25.13 16.97 1.29
N ALA A 14 24.43 18.04 0.87
CA ALA A 14 24.30 19.22 1.70
C ALA A 14 23.46 18.93 2.95
N PHE A 15 22.40 18.15 2.80
CA PHE A 15 21.52 17.75 3.89
C PHE A 15 22.25 16.90 4.96
N SER A 16 23.09 15.96 4.54
CA SER A 16 23.90 15.16 5.48
C SER A 16 24.93 16.01 6.23
N ASN A 17 25.54 16.98 5.56
CA ASN A 17 26.51 17.90 6.19
C ASN A 17 25.86 18.85 7.22
N GLU A 18 24.60 19.24 6.99
CA GLU A 18 23.86 20.08 7.92
C GLU A 18 23.47 19.32 9.21
N GLY A 19 23.18 18.02 9.10
CA GLY A 19 22.81 17.16 10.22
C GLY A 19 21.52 17.57 10.94
N VAL A 20 20.71 18.42 10.31
CA VAL A 20 19.45 18.93 10.88
C VAL A 20 18.27 18.12 10.33
N PRO A 21 17.47 17.46 11.18
CA PRO A 21 16.34 16.70 10.72
C PRO A 21 15.25 17.59 10.10
N ILE A 22 14.65 17.12 9.03
CA ILE A 22 13.39 17.64 8.49
C ILE A 22 12.25 16.96 9.23
N VAL A 23 11.29 17.72 9.74
CA VAL A 23 10.06 17.19 10.36
C VAL A 23 8.90 17.96 9.76
N GLU A 24 8.04 17.25 9.07
CA GLU A 24 6.94 17.88 8.32
C GLU A 24 5.65 17.02 8.40
N THR A 25 4.55 17.70 8.10
CA THR A 25 3.25 17.06 7.90
C THR A 25 2.76 17.41 6.51
N THR A 26 2.55 16.41 5.69
CA THR A 26 2.19 16.56 4.27
C THR A 26 0.77 16.04 4.03
N PRO A 27 -0.12 16.80 3.34
CA PRO A 27 -1.41 16.27 2.93
C PRO A 27 -1.25 15.02 2.07
N LEU A 28 -1.99 13.97 2.38
CA LEU A 28 -1.95 12.70 1.63
C LEU A 28 -2.29 12.87 0.15
N GLN A 29 -3.10 13.88 -0.18
CA GLN A 29 -3.47 14.22 -1.57
C GLN A 29 -2.27 14.54 -2.48
N ILE A 30 -1.12 14.95 -1.93
CA ILE A 30 0.09 15.24 -2.71
C ILE A 30 0.80 13.96 -3.14
N MET A 31 0.59 12.87 -2.43
CA MET A 31 1.09 11.53 -2.73
C MET A 31 0.09 10.84 -3.65
N GLU A 32 0.23 11.08 -4.96
CA GLU A 32 -0.82 10.73 -5.95
C GLU A 32 -1.09 9.23 -6.03
N ARG A 33 -0.07 8.39 -5.91
CA ARG A 33 -0.20 6.93 -5.96
C ARG A 33 -0.87 6.39 -4.71
N LEU A 34 -0.43 6.85 -3.52
CA LEU A 34 -1.03 6.46 -2.25
C LEU A 34 -2.48 6.97 -2.14
N ALA A 35 -2.77 8.16 -2.65
CA ALA A 35 -4.11 8.73 -2.67
C ALA A 35 -5.09 7.90 -3.51
N GLN A 36 -4.63 7.22 -4.57
CA GLN A 36 -5.45 6.33 -5.41
C GLN A 36 -5.88 5.06 -4.69
N GLU A 37 -5.10 4.60 -3.70
CA GLU A 37 -5.44 3.43 -2.89
C GLU A 37 -6.49 3.75 -1.80
N ALA A 38 -6.67 5.02 -1.46
CA ALA A 38 -7.62 5.43 -0.43
C ALA A 38 -9.07 5.25 -0.90
N HIS A 39 -9.88 4.51 -0.13
CA HIS A 39 -11.32 4.33 -0.40
C HIS A 39 -12.12 5.64 -0.31
N ALA A 40 -11.72 6.53 0.59
CA ALA A 40 -12.29 7.86 0.76
C ALA A 40 -11.19 8.86 1.11
N LEU A 41 -10.87 9.74 0.17
CA LEU A 41 -9.84 10.75 0.36
C LEU A 41 -10.47 12.03 0.90
N THR A 42 -10.10 12.44 2.11
CA THR A 42 -10.53 13.70 2.72
C THR A 42 -9.36 14.67 2.86
N PRO A 43 -9.60 15.99 2.85
CA PRO A 43 -8.52 16.99 2.89
C PRO A 43 -7.71 17.01 4.19
N ASP A 44 -8.22 16.43 5.26
CA ASP A 44 -7.61 16.34 6.58
C ASP A 44 -6.67 15.13 6.74
N LEU A 45 -6.66 14.21 5.77
CA LEU A 45 -5.70 13.11 5.77
C LEU A 45 -4.29 13.63 5.51
N THR A 46 -3.41 13.36 6.46
CA THR A 46 -2.03 13.82 6.43
C THR A 46 -1.06 12.69 6.78
N VAL A 47 0.15 12.83 6.30
CA VAL A 47 1.30 11.99 6.63
C VAL A 47 2.24 12.83 7.50
N ASN A 48 2.53 12.38 8.71
CA ASN A 48 3.61 12.93 9.52
C ASN A 48 4.88 12.18 9.19
N TRP A 49 5.96 12.90 8.96
CA TRP A 49 7.22 12.26 8.62
C TRP A 49 8.42 13.04 9.11
N LYS A 50 9.50 12.31 9.28
CA LYS A 50 10.81 12.86 9.65
C LYS A 50 11.89 12.20 8.80
N ALA A 51 12.78 13.01 8.27
CA ALA A 51 13.98 12.56 7.57
C ALA A 51 15.21 13.15 8.26
N MET A 52 16.26 12.35 8.41
CA MET A 52 17.54 12.78 8.95
C MET A 52 18.66 12.11 8.14
N ALA A 53 19.58 12.92 7.61
CA ALA A 53 20.76 12.38 6.96
C ALA A 53 21.99 12.58 7.84
N GLU A 54 22.88 11.61 7.82
CA GLU A 54 24.14 11.63 8.58
C GLU A 54 25.26 10.98 7.80
N LEU A 55 26.49 11.35 8.14
CA LEU A 55 27.70 10.73 7.61
C LEU A 55 28.16 9.63 8.57
N ARG A 56 28.40 8.44 8.04
CA ARG A 56 28.96 7.30 8.81
C ARG A 56 30.25 6.82 8.14
N PRO A 57 31.20 6.29 8.91
CA PRO A 57 32.40 5.70 8.33
C PRO A 57 32.04 4.55 7.36
N GLY A 58 32.47 4.67 6.11
CA GLY A 58 32.29 3.65 5.09
C GLY A 58 33.43 2.61 5.07
N LEU A 59 33.29 1.59 4.22
CA LEU A 59 34.25 0.49 4.11
C LEU A 59 35.59 0.90 3.49
N GLN A 60 35.64 2.00 2.73
CA GLN A 60 36.83 2.43 1.97
C GLN A 60 37.50 3.70 2.51
N ALA A 61 37.39 3.99 3.81
CA ALA A 61 37.86 5.21 4.46
C ALA A 61 37.20 6.51 3.97
N GLU A 62 36.19 6.43 3.14
CA GLU A 62 35.28 7.50 2.82
C GLU A 62 34.04 7.46 3.72
N GLU A 63 33.38 8.58 3.89
CA GLU A 63 32.13 8.63 4.67
C GLU A 63 30.95 8.34 3.75
N ASP A 64 30.12 7.38 4.15
CA ASP A 64 28.87 7.07 3.49
C ASP A 64 27.76 7.96 4.01
N ILE A 65 26.88 8.40 3.11
CA ILE A 65 25.67 9.13 3.50
C ILE A 65 24.58 8.14 3.85
N TRP A 66 24.04 8.30 5.03
CA TRP A 66 22.90 7.53 5.52
C TRP A 66 21.68 8.42 5.68
N LEU A 67 20.53 7.93 5.27
CA LEU A 67 19.23 8.59 5.45
C LEU A 67 18.35 7.71 6.33
N HIS A 68 17.83 8.29 7.40
CA HIS A 68 16.80 7.70 8.23
C HIS A 68 15.46 8.35 7.92
N LEU A 69 14.49 7.58 7.46
CA LEU A 69 13.15 8.03 7.13
C LEU A 69 12.13 7.35 8.05
N THR A 70 11.37 8.15 8.78
CA THR A 70 10.25 7.66 9.59
C THR A 70 8.98 8.37 9.19
N ALA A 71 7.87 7.65 9.12
CA ALA A 71 6.57 8.22 8.85
C ALA A 71 5.45 7.48 9.55
N ASP A 72 4.36 8.19 9.84
CA ASP A 72 3.12 7.64 10.33
C ASP A 72 1.91 8.30 9.66
N THR A 73 0.93 7.50 9.34
CA THR A 73 -0.36 7.95 8.79
C THR A 73 -1.43 6.89 9.02
N SER A 74 -2.69 7.25 8.76
CA SER A 74 -3.79 6.29 8.67
C SER A 74 -4.53 6.51 7.35
N VAL A 75 -4.60 5.44 6.54
CA VAL A 75 -5.23 5.49 5.23
C VAL A 75 -6.55 4.71 5.26
N PRO A 76 -7.68 5.32 4.86
CA PRO A 76 -8.94 4.62 4.74
C PRO A 76 -8.90 3.71 3.50
N LEU A 77 -8.79 2.40 3.69
CA LEU A 77 -8.76 1.40 2.63
C LEU A 77 -10.10 0.67 2.49
N THR A 78 -10.27 -0.07 1.40
CA THR A 78 -11.45 -0.93 1.21
C THR A 78 -11.26 -2.27 1.90
N CYS A 79 -12.07 -2.57 2.90
CA CYS A 79 -12.07 -3.87 3.55
C CYS A 79 -12.44 -4.97 2.55
N GLN A 80 -11.55 -5.94 2.33
CA GLN A 80 -11.74 -7.02 1.36
C GLN A 80 -12.81 -8.05 1.76
N ARG A 81 -13.38 -7.92 2.95
CA ARG A 81 -14.41 -8.84 3.46
C ARG A 81 -15.82 -8.26 3.39
N CYS A 82 -16.01 -6.98 3.73
CA CYS A 82 -17.34 -6.35 3.77
C CYS A 82 -17.48 -5.18 2.80
N MET A 83 -16.41 -4.85 2.04
CA MET A 83 -16.35 -3.75 1.06
C MET A 83 -16.59 -2.35 1.66
N GLY A 84 -16.61 -2.24 2.98
CA GLY A 84 -16.67 -0.95 3.66
C GLY A 84 -15.28 -0.37 3.92
N THR A 85 -15.23 0.89 4.35
CA THR A 85 -13.97 1.58 4.69
C THR A 85 -13.38 1.01 5.97
N VAL A 86 -12.07 0.76 5.97
CA VAL A 86 -11.28 0.39 7.14
C VAL A 86 -10.07 1.32 7.26
N ASP A 87 -9.98 2.03 8.38
CA ASP A 87 -8.82 2.87 8.67
C ASP A 87 -7.61 2.00 8.99
N THR A 88 -6.58 2.14 8.18
CA THR A 88 -5.39 1.31 8.24
C THR A 88 -4.19 2.16 8.64
N PRO A 89 -3.62 1.94 9.83
CA PRO A 89 -2.40 2.63 10.23
C PRO A 89 -1.22 2.12 9.42
N LEU A 90 -0.42 3.05 8.91
CA LEU A 90 0.85 2.78 8.23
C LEU A 90 1.97 3.43 9.03
N VAL A 91 3.04 2.70 9.23
CA VAL A 91 4.25 3.15 9.91
C VAL A 91 5.45 2.75 9.07
N VAL A 92 6.33 3.70 8.84
CA VAL A 92 7.61 3.53 8.15
C VAL A 92 8.73 3.87 9.12
N ASP A 93 9.76 3.05 9.16
CA ASP A 93 11.01 3.29 9.91
C ASP A 93 12.13 2.61 9.15
N GLN A 94 12.76 3.33 8.22
CA GLN A 94 13.67 2.76 7.24
C GLN A 94 14.99 3.51 7.17
N TRP A 95 16.08 2.76 6.96
CA TRP A 95 17.42 3.28 6.74
C TRP A 95 17.87 3.02 5.31
N TYR A 96 18.50 4.01 4.72
CA TYR A 96 19.08 3.95 3.39
C TYR A 96 20.54 4.33 3.43
N ARG A 97 21.35 3.67 2.61
CA ARG A 97 22.73 4.08 2.37
C ARG A 97 22.88 4.55 0.92
N PHE A 98 23.47 5.72 0.73
CA PHE A 98 23.72 6.25 -0.60
C PHE A 98 25.04 5.74 -1.16
N VAL A 99 24.99 5.24 -2.42
CA VAL A 99 26.13 4.74 -3.17
C VAL A 99 26.34 5.59 -4.43
N ALA A 100 27.59 5.57 -4.95
CA ALA A 100 27.96 6.47 -6.03
C ALA A 100 27.37 6.07 -7.40
N SER A 101 27.00 4.80 -7.60
CA SER A 101 26.49 4.31 -8.88
C SER A 101 25.62 3.07 -8.73
N GLU A 102 24.77 2.83 -9.73
CA GLU A 102 23.94 1.63 -9.86
C GLU A 102 24.78 0.33 -9.85
N ALA A 103 25.97 0.37 -10.47
CA ALA A 103 26.84 -0.80 -10.48
C ALA A 103 27.33 -1.19 -9.08
N ILE A 104 27.53 -0.21 -8.19
CA ILE A 104 27.90 -0.45 -6.81
C ILE A 104 26.66 -0.97 -6.06
N ALA A 105 25.49 -0.34 -6.24
CA ALA A 105 24.26 -0.79 -5.64
C ALA A 105 24.00 -2.27 -5.95
N MET A 106 24.02 -2.65 -7.22
CA MET A 106 23.81 -4.05 -7.64
C MET A 106 24.86 -5.03 -7.11
N ALA A 107 26.09 -4.57 -6.85
CA ALA A 107 27.15 -5.43 -6.33
C ALA A 107 27.06 -5.65 -4.82
N GLU A 108 26.50 -4.70 -4.09
CA GLU A 108 26.44 -4.70 -2.62
C GLU A 108 25.04 -5.05 -2.06
N ASP A 109 24.01 -5.06 -2.90
CA ASP A 109 22.60 -5.28 -2.52
C ASP A 109 22.39 -6.60 -1.74
N ASP A 110 22.99 -7.69 -2.21
CA ASP A 110 22.87 -9.01 -1.58
C ASP A 110 23.57 -9.10 -0.20
N GLU A 111 24.52 -8.19 0.08
CA GLU A 111 25.34 -8.20 1.31
C GLU A 111 24.91 -7.10 2.31
N SER A 112 24.09 -6.14 1.88
CA SER A 112 23.63 -5.01 2.69
C SER A 112 22.34 -5.37 3.44
N GLU A 113 22.24 -4.93 4.71
CA GLU A 113 21.01 -5.06 5.49
C GLU A 113 20.06 -3.88 5.24
N GLU A 114 20.62 -2.74 4.81
CA GLU A 114 19.92 -1.52 4.46
C GLU A 114 19.64 -1.43 2.97
N ASP A 115 18.62 -0.69 2.59
CA ASP A 115 18.33 -0.38 1.19
C ASP A 115 19.35 0.60 0.60
N LEU A 116 19.82 0.31 -0.62
CA LEU A 116 20.81 1.11 -1.31
C LEU A 116 20.17 2.09 -2.29
N LEU A 117 20.50 3.37 -2.17
CA LEU A 117 20.06 4.42 -3.08
C LEU A 117 21.24 5.00 -3.84
N VAL A 118 21.06 5.22 -5.14
CA VAL A 118 22.09 5.85 -5.96
C VAL A 118 22.09 7.35 -5.72
N MET A 119 23.30 7.92 -5.58
CA MET A 119 23.49 9.36 -5.41
C MET A 119 23.04 10.13 -6.66
N GLU A 120 22.04 10.98 -6.52
CA GLU A 120 21.55 11.87 -7.58
C GLU A 120 21.72 13.35 -7.19
N PRO A 121 21.96 14.23 -8.18
CA PRO A 121 22.07 15.67 -7.91
C PRO A 121 20.80 16.29 -7.29
N HIS A 122 19.67 15.69 -7.56
CA HIS A 122 18.36 16.11 -7.09
C HIS A 122 17.57 14.88 -6.61
N PHE A 123 17.71 14.57 -5.35
CA PHE A 123 17.00 13.44 -4.72
C PHE A 123 15.56 13.81 -4.43
N ASP A 124 14.62 12.97 -4.83
CA ASP A 124 13.20 13.12 -4.55
C ASP A 124 12.81 12.35 -3.26
N LEU A 125 12.92 13.04 -2.13
CA LEU A 125 12.59 12.49 -0.82
C LEU A 125 11.09 12.15 -0.69
N LEU A 126 10.20 12.92 -1.33
CA LEU A 126 8.76 12.65 -1.26
C LEU A 126 8.38 11.43 -2.08
N ALA A 127 9.05 11.17 -3.18
CA ALA A 127 8.84 9.95 -3.97
C ALA A 127 9.22 8.70 -3.16
N VAL A 128 10.37 8.71 -2.49
CA VAL A 128 10.79 7.60 -1.62
C VAL A 128 9.84 7.41 -0.44
N LEU A 129 9.40 8.51 0.20
CA LEU A 129 8.41 8.43 1.28
C LEU A 129 7.09 7.80 0.81
N GLU A 130 6.62 8.16 -0.39
CA GLU A 130 5.40 7.59 -0.96
C GLU A 130 5.59 6.11 -1.29
N ASP A 131 6.76 5.70 -1.82
CA ASP A 131 7.09 4.31 -2.11
C ASP A 131 7.05 3.45 -0.85
N GLU A 132 7.65 3.93 0.23
CA GLU A 132 7.64 3.22 1.52
C GLU A 132 6.24 3.07 2.11
N LEU A 133 5.43 4.11 2.02
CA LEU A 133 4.03 4.03 2.48
C LEU A 133 3.20 3.06 1.64
N LEU A 134 3.45 2.99 0.34
CA LEU A 134 2.83 2.00 -0.55
C LEU A 134 3.27 0.58 -0.21
N MET A 135 4.54 0.37 0.11
CA MET A 135 5.06 -0.93 0.53
C MET A 135 4.55 -1.36 1.92
N ALA A 136 4.25 -0.39 2.79
CA ALA A 136 3.65 -0.63 4.10
C ALA A 136 2.15 -1.00 4.04
N LEU A 137 1.50 -0.88 2.87
CA LEU A 137 0.09 -1.26 2.72
C LEU A 137 -0.09 -2.76 2.96
N PRO A 138 -1.12 -3.17 3.73
CA PRO A 138 -1.41 -4.58 3.91
C PRO A 138 -1.92 -5.20 2.60
N LEU A 139 -1.46 -6.42 2.29
CA LEU A 139 -1.94 -7.16 1.11
C LEU A 139 -3.46 -7.37 1.11
N VAL A 140 -4.08 -7.49 2.29
CA VAL A 140 -5.51 -7.70 2.45
C VAL A 140 -6.05 -6.82 3.58
N PRO A 141 -6.43 -5.56 3.29
CA PRO A 141 -7.07 -4.69 4.28
C PRO A 141 -8.38 -5.31 4.77
N LYS A 142 -8.58 -5.38 6.09
CA LYS A 142 -9.80 -5.94 6.67
C LYS A 142 -10.03 -5.43 8.08
N HIS A 143 -11.30 -5.28 8.47
CA HIS A 143 -11.64 -5.08 9.87
C HIS A 143 -11.38 -6.35 10.68
N ASP A 144 -11.02 -6.23 11.93
CA ASP A 144 -11.02 -7.36 12.88
C ASP A 144 -12.44 -7.93 13.00
N LYS A 145 -13.43 -7.04 13.15
CA LYS A 145 -14.85 -7.36 13.11
C LYS A 145 -15.54 -6.41 12.15
N CYS A 146 -16.10 -6.95 11.05
CA CYS A 146 -16.85 -6.13 10.11
C CYS A 146 -18.10 -5.55 10.74
N PRO A 147 -18.41 -4.25 10.52
CA PRO A 147 -19.63 -3.62 11.03
C PRO A 147 -20.88 -4.25 10.42
N VAL A 148 -20.79 -4.74 9.17
CA VAL A 148 -21.85 -5.51 8.51
C VAL A 148 -21.30 -6.91 8.25
N ALA A 149 -22.04 -7.92 8.68
CA ALA A 149 -21.65 -9.30 8.43
C ALA A 149 -21.62 -9.56 6.90
N PRO A 150 -20.51 -10.05 6.35
CA PRO A 150 -20.46 -10.39 4.93
C PRO A 150 -21.40 -11.53 4.61
N VAL A 151 -22.10 -11.44 3.48
CA VAL A 151 -22.94 -12.53 2.98
C VAL A 151 -22.04 -13.61 2.42
N MET A 152 -21.85 -14.69 3.17
CA MET A 152 -20.95 -15.80 2.83
C MET A 152 -21.64 -16.91 2.04
N GLN A 153 -22.97 -16.85 1.89
CA GLN A 153 -23.75 -17.83 1.17
C GLN A 153 -24.71 -17.14 0.20
N VAL A 154 -24.72 -17.59 -1.02
CA VAL A 154 -25.74 -17.26 -2.01
C VAL A 154 -26.65 -18.46 -2.13
N GLY A 155 -27.80 -18.44 -1.44
CA GLY A 155 -28.86 -19.42 -1.61
C GLY A 155 -29.78 -19.03 -2.77
N GLU A 156 -30.57 -19.97 -3.26
CA GLU A 156 -31.59 -19.72 -4.31
C GLU A 156 -32.57 -18.60 -3.93
N GLU A 157 -32.80 -18.39 -2.63
CA GLU A 157 -33.66 -17.31 -2.12
C GLU A 157 -33.09 -15.90 -2.32
N ALA A 158 -31.76 -15.77 -2.49
CA ALA A 158 -31.12 -14.48 -2.71
C ALA A 158 -31.26 -13.97 -4.15
N LEU A 159 -31.68 -14.80 -5.07
CA LEU A 159 -31.85 -14.48 -6.49
C LEU A 159 -33.31 -14.08 -6.83
N THR A 160 -34.23 -14.17 -5.89
CA THR A 160 -35.60 -13.69 -6.10
C THR A 160 -35.69 -12.23 -5.73
N PRO A 161 -35.94 -11.29 -6.68
CA PRO A 161 -36.23 -9.91 -6.31
C PRO A 161 -37.49 -9.92 -5.46
N LYS A 162 -37.43 -9.35 -4.24
CA LYS A 162 -38.61 -9.12 -3.40
C LYS A 162 -39.51 -8.10 -4.11
N ASN A 163 -40.38 -8.58 -4.98
CA ASN A 163 -41.47 -7.79 -5.49
C ASN A 163 -42.52 -7.70 -4.40
N THR A 164 -42.55 -6.58 -3.69
CA THR A 164 -43.70 -6.14 -2.92
C THR A 164 -44.80 -5.67 -3.89
N GLY A 165 -45.59 -6.59 -4.38
CA GLY A 165 -46.72 -6.32 -5.23
C GLY A 165 -47.61 -7.54 -5.26
N ASN A 166 -48.80 -7.44 -4.65
CA ASN A 166 -49.86 -8.40 -4.76
C ASN A 166 -50.21 -8.66 -6.23
N ASP A 167 -49.90 -9.87 -6.71
CA ASP A 167 -50.54 -10.45 -7.88
C ASP A 167 -50.70 -11.95 -7.65
N GLU A 168 -51.94 -12.29 -7.25
CA GLU A 168 -52.48 -13.63 -7.28
C GLU A 168 -52.68 -14.01 -8.77
N ASN A 169 -51.70 -14.58 -9.41
CA ASN A 169 -51.80 -15.50 -10.55
C ASN A 169 -50.48 -15.53 -11.33
N ARG A 170 -49.56 -16.39 -10.96
CA ARG A 170 -48.50 -16.81 -11.87
C ARG A 170 -48.26 -18.32 -11.73
N GLU A 171 -48.62 -19.00 -12.78
CA GLU A 171 -48.25 -20.39 -13.05
C GLU A 171 -46.74 -20.58 -12.89
N ASN A 172 -46.39 -21.64 -12.20
CA ASN A 172 -45.04 -22.08 -11.84
C ASN A 172 -44.11 -22.16 -13.08
N PRO A 173 -43.09 -21.28 -13.24
CA PRO A 173 -42.10 -21.48 -14.28
C PRO A 173 -41.22 -22.65 -13.86
N GLN A 174 -41.26 -23.73 -14.65
CA GLN A 174 -40.32 -24.84 -14.53
C GLN A 174 -38.90 -24.28 -14.42
N LEU A 175 -38.29 -24.50 -13.24
CA LEU A 175 -36.88 -24.28 -12.99
C LEU A 175 -36.09 -25.12 -14.00
N LEU A 176 -35.56 -24.51 -15.02
CA LEU A 176 -34.52 -25.08 -15.87
C LEU A 176 -33.30 -25.31 -14.97
N GLU A 177 -33.14 -26.50 -14.46
CA GLU A 177 -31.92 -26.94 -13.78
C GLU A 177 -30.76 -26.71 -14.74
N LYS A 178 -29.95 -25.66 -14.48
CA LYS A 178 -28.71 -25.47 -15.21
C LYS A 178 -27.80 -26.65 -14.89
N PRO A 179 -27.31 -27.39 -15.89
CA PRO A 179 -26.43 -28.52 -15.62
C PRO A 179 -25.19 -28.02 -14.84
N ASN A 180 -24.86 -28.77 -13.80
CA ASN A 180 -23.68 -28.45 -12.96
C ASN A 180 -22.43 -28.47 -13.86
N PRO A 181 -21.72 -27.34 -14.06
CA PRO A 181 -20.54 -27.27 -14.92
C PRO A 181 -19.39 -28.16 -14.43
N PHE A 182 -19.44 -28.57 -13.18
CA PHE A 182 -18.43 -29.46 -12.54
C PHE A 182 -18.79 -30.94 -12.57
N ALA A 183 -19.95 -31.31 -13.15
CA ALA A 183 -20.36 -32.74 -13.25
C ALA A 183 -19.33 -33.60 -14.01
N VAL A 184 -18.55 -32.96 -14.91
CA VAL A 184 -17.48 -33.64 -15.67
C VAL A 184 -16.34 -34.11 -14.75
N LEU A 185 -16.12 -33.44 -13.60
CA LEU A 185 -15.06 -33.82 -12.65
C LEU A 185 -15.35 -35.16 -11.93
N ALA A 186 -16.61 -35.56 -11.87
CA ALA A 186 -16.97 -36.86 -11.30
C ALA A 186 -16.33 -38.04 -12.08
N GLN A 187 -16.13 -37.84 -13.40
CA GLN A 187 -15.52 -38.86 -14.27
C GLN A 187 -13.99 -39.01 -14.07
N LEU A 188 -13.35 -38.06 -13.39
CA LEU A 188 -11.92 -38.15 -13.07
C LEU A 188 -11.66 -39.01 -11.84
N LYS A 189 -12.66 -39.23 -10.99
CA LYS A 189 -12.53 -40.02 -9.76
C LYS A 189 -12.47 -41.53 -10.03
N ASP A 190 -12.99 -41.98 -11.18
CA ASP A 190 -13.05 -43.39 -11.56
C ASP A 190 -11.84 -43.89 -12.37
N LYS A 191 -10.80 -43.03 -12.55
CA LYS A 191 -9.58 -43.39 -13.31
C LYS A 191 -8.33 -43.64 -12.46
N THR A 192 -8.47 -43.79 -11.16
CA THR A 192 -7.36 -44.13 -10.26
C THR A 192 -7.61 -45.52 -9.63
N ASP A 193 -7.45 -46.56 -10.45
CA ASP A 193 -7.11 -47.95 -10.09
C ASP A 193 -6.11 -48.47 -11.11
#